data_de555b77de6002814ebcc8e16931d73a
#
_entry.id   de555b77de6002814ebcc8e16931d73a
#
_cell.length_a   1.000
_cell.length_b   1.000
_cell.length_c   1.000
_cell.angle_alpha   90.00
_cell.angle_beta   90.00
_cell.angle_gamma   90.00
#
_symmetry.space_group_name_H-M   'P 1'
#
loop_
_entity.id
_entity.type
_entity.pdbx_description
1 polymer ?
#
loop_
_entity_poly.entity_id
_entity_poly.type
_entity_poly.pdbx_seq_one_letter_code
_entity_poly.pdbx_strand_id
1 'polypeptide(L)'
;MPLRTPVQNQSNHSDDFRRPVRRDTPEKDEISIMKKTGNLEIDGERLWDSIMEIAKIGATQKGGSCRLALTDLDREARDLFVSWCQDAGCSIAIDKMGNIFARRQGSDPDLHPVAVGSHLDTQPTGGRFDGVYGVLTGLEVIRTLNDHKIATRHPIEAVCWTNEEGSRFAPAMVASGVFAGVYDLEFGLSRQDKDGRTMGEELARIGYAGDQPMGRPLHAYLEAHIEQGPILVEEEIDIGIVTDAQGQRWYELELNGTESHAGPTPMDRRQDALLAAARVVTLINDIGLAHAPLACATVGMMQVHPNSRNVIPGRVFMTIDIRHPDDTVLTEMDNLVRGGIAKITSAAGISHDINQIFYYAPIAFDSTCVRAVTE
;
A
#
# COMPACT_ATOMS: atom_id res chain seq x y z
N MET A 1 4.81 13.87 -61.14
CA MET A 1 3.63 13.08 -61.50
C MET A 1 3.81 11.65 -61.04
N PRO A 2 2.81 11.00 -60.45
CA PRO A 2 1.48 11.44 -60.02
C PRO A 2 1.25 11.33 -58.51
N LEU A 3 0.23 12.02 -58.07
CA LEU A 3 -0.49 12.08 -56.81
C LEU A 3 -0.92 10.70 -56.28
N ARG A 4 -0.78 10.46 -54.96
CA ARG A 4 -1.53 9.42 -54.25
C ARG A 4 -2.41 10.06 -53.17
N THR A 5 -3.69 9.80 -53.30
CA THR A 5 -4.82 10.14 -52.46
C THR A 5 -4.68 9.60 -51.05
N PRO A 6 -5.27 10.25 -50.02
CA PRO A 6 -5.26 9.78 -48.64
C PRO A 6 -6.32 8.67 -48.43
N VAL A 7 -5.90 7.63 -47.75
CA VAL A 7 -6.78 6.55 -47.26
C VAL A 7 -7.57 7.07 -46.07
N GLN A 8 -8.89 7.06 -46.17
CA GLN A 8 -9.82 7.29 -45.08
C GLN A 8 -9.71 6.17 -44.06
N ASN A 9 -9.32 6.51 -42.85
CA ASN A 9 -9.42 5.62 -41.67
C ASN A 9 -10.83 5.75 -41.12
N GLN A 10 -11.65 4.72 -41.29
CA GLN A 10 -12.93 4.58 -40.60
C GLN A 10 -12.68 4.24 -39.14
N SER A 11 -12.95 5.20 -38.27
CA SER A 11 -13.02 4.98 -36.81
C SER A 11 -14.35 4.29 -36.49
N ASN A 12 -14.30 3.00 -36.19
CA ASN A 12 -15.36 2.32 -35.47
C ASN A 12 -15.24 2.65 -33.98
N HIS A 13 -15.98 3.63 -33.53
CA HIS A 13 -16.30 3.84 -32.12
C HIS A 13 -17.41 2.87 -31.74
N SER A 14 -17.10 1.86 -30.96
CA SER A 14 -18.08 1.13 -30.16
C SER A 14 -18.30 1.90 -28.86
N ASP A 15 -19.25 2.84 -28.87
CA ASP A 15 -19.89 3.39 -27.68
C ASP A 15 -20.77 2.29 -27.06
N ASP A 16 -20.26 1.57 -26.05
CA ASP A 16 -21.14 0.78 -25.19
C ASP A 16 -20.52 0.51 -23.80
N PHE A 17 -20.26 1.59 -23.03
CA PHE A 17 -20.00 1.47 -21.58
C PHE A 17 -20.51 2.71 -20.81
N ARG A 18 -21.78 3.10 -21.04
CA ARG A 18 -22.48 4.01 -20.12
C ARG A 18 -23.88 3.50 -19.84
N ARG A 19 -23.98 2.48 -18.99
CA ARG A 19 -25.20 2.30 -18.23
C ARG A 19 -25.11 3.18 -16.99
N PRO A 20 -26.06 4.07 -16.75
CA PRO A 20 -26.10 4.83 -15.52
C PRO A 20 -26.33 3.85 -14.36
N VAL A 21 -25.38 3.80 -13.42
CA VAL A 21 -25.60 3.18 -12.11
C VAL A 21 -26.78 3.91 -11.48
N ARG A 22 -27.90 3.24 -11.30
CA ARG A 22 -29.02 3.77 -10.48
C ARG A 22 -28.44 4.06 -9.10
N ARG A 23 -28.38 5.31 -8.73
CA ARG A 23 -28.12 5.74 -7.36
C ARG A 23 -29.39 5.39 -6.57
N ASP A 24 -29.35 4.30 -5.84
CA ASP A 24 -30.36 4.04 -4.82
C ASP A 24 -30.13 5.08 -3.71
N THR A 25 -31.02 6.06 -3.65
CA THR A 25 -31.09 6.96 -2.50
C THR A 25 -31.54 6.12 -1.31
N PRO A 26 -30.88 6.18 -0.14
CA PRO A 26 -31.30 5.41 1.03
C PRO A 26 -32.75 5.74 1.37
N GLU A 27 -33.57 4.70 1.55
CA GLU A 27 -34.97 4.87 1.93
C GLU A 27 -35.05 5.55 3.30
N LYS A 28 -36.09 6.36 3.50
CA LYS A 28 -36.29 7.15 4.74
C LYS A 28 -36.31 6.28 6.01
N ASP A 29 -36.56 4.99 5.89
CA ASP A 29 -36.59 4.04 7.00
C ASP A 29 -35.18 3.64 7.48
N GLU A 30 -34.15 3.60 6.61
CA GLU A 30 -32.75 3.34 7.01
C GLU A 30 -32.17 4.49 7.85
N ILE A 31 -32.48 5.73 7.46
CA ILE A 31 -32.11 6.94 8.24
C ILE A 31 -32.84 6.97 9.60
N SER A 32 -34.04 6.39 9.68
CA SER A 32 -34.83 6.30 10.93
C SER A 32 -34.25 5.27 11.92
N ILE A 33 -33.66 4.17 11.42
CA ILE A 33 -33.03 3.15 12.27
C ILE A 33 -31.71 3.68 12.85
N MET A 34 -30.89 4.37 12.06
CA MET A 34 -29.63 5.00 12.54
C MET A 34 -29.89 6.07 13.62
N LYS A 35 -31.00 6.82 13.53
CA LYS A 35 -31.40 7.81 14.56
C LYS A 35 -31.89 7.20 15.87
N LYS A 36 -32.24 5.91 15.90
CA LYS A 36 -32.77 5.22 17.09
C LYS A 36 -31.74 4.46 17.90
N THR A 37 -30.56 4.15 17.35
CA THR A 37 -29.60 3.27 18.03
C THR A 37 -28.52 4.02 18.79
N GLY A 38 -28.30 5.33 18.58
CA GLY A 38 -27.14 6.01 19.11
C GLY A 38 -25.84 5.39 18.59
N ASN A 39 -24.69 5.98 18.83
CA ASN A 39 -23.41 5.35 18.53
C ASN A 39 -23.22 4.13 19.44
N LEU A 40 -22.94 2.96 18.83
CA LEU A 40 -22.57 1.76 19.58
C LEU A 40 -21.18 1.93 20.17
N GLU A 41 -21.02 1.62 21.43
CA GLU A 41 -19.71 1.55 22.06
C GLU A 41 -19.11 0.16 21.79
N ILE A 42 -17.88 0.14 21.32
CA ILE A 42 -17.09 -1.09 21.17
C ILE A 42 -16.51 -1.52 22.52
N ASP A 43 -16.12 -2.79 22.65
CA ASP A 43 -15.29 -3.25 23.75
C ASP A 43 -13.81 -2.91 23.48
N GLY A 44 -13.40 -1.72 23.94
CA GLY A 44 -12.05 -1.22 23.73
C GLY A 44 -10.96 -2.06 24.39
N GLU A 45 -11.26 -2.70 25.54
CA GLU A 45 -10.31 -3.62 26.23
C GLU A 45 -10.10 -4.88 25.38
N ARG A 46 -11.15 -5.46 24.84
CA ARG A 46 -11.08 -6.64 23.96
C ARG A 46 -10.31 -6.34 22.67
N LEU A 47 -10.53 -5.18 22.07
CA LEU A 47 -9.75 -4.73 20.90
C LEU A 47 -8.26 -4.60 21.27
N TRP A 48 -7.96 -3.93 22.36
CA TRP A 48 -6.59 -3.75 22.84
C TRP A 48 -5.90 -5.09 23.12
N ASP A 49 -6.56 -6.00 23.83
CA ASP A 49 -6.02 -7.33 24.15
C ASP A 49 -5.75 -8.13 22.87
N SER A 50 -6.64 -8.05 21.87
CA SER A 50 -6.44 -8.70 20.57
C SER A 50 -5.22 -8.14 19.83
N ILE A 51 -5.01 -6.81 19.86
CA ILE A 51 -3.82 -6.15 19.29
C ILE A 51 -2.55 -6.60 20.02
N MET A 52 -2.59 -6.63 21.37
CA MET A 52 -1.42 -7.04 22.16
C MET A 52 -1.09 -8.53 21.99
N GLU A 53 -2.07 -9.37 21.74
CA GLU A 53 -1.84 -10.79 21.46
C GLU A 53 -1.14 -11.00 20.11
N ILE A 54 -1.64 -10.40 19.02
CA ILE A 54 -0.97 -10.45 17.71
C ILE A 54 0.43 -9.81 17.76
N ALA A 55 0.63 -8.77 18.56
CA ALA A 55 1.93 -8.11 18.72
C ALA A 55 3.03 -9.03 19.32
N LYS A 56 2.67 -10.16 19.93
CA LYS A 56 3.64 -11.18 20.39
C LYS A 56 4.26 -11.93 19.22
N ILE A 57 3.54 -12.08 18.12
CA ILE A 57 3.99 -12.78 16.90
C ILE A 57 4.93 -11.86 16.13
N GLY A 58 6.21 -12.22 16.07
CA GLY A 58 7.25 -11.39 15.45
C GLY A 58 7.70 -10.20 16.30
N ALA A 59 7.46 -10.22 17.62
CA ALA A 59 7.89 -9.16 18.53
C ALA A 59 9.40 -8.90 18.45
N THR A 60 9.80 -7.63 18.39
CA THR A 60 11.20 -7.21 18.36
C THR A 60 11.65 -6.71 19.74
N GLN A 61 12.96 -6.73 19.99
CA GLN A 61 13.52 -6.25 21.27
C GLN A 61 13.19 -4.78 21.56
N LYS A 62 12.91 -3.98 20.54
CA LYS A 62 12.53 -2.55 20.67
C LYS A 62 11.02 -2.35 20.88
N GLY A 63 10.25 -3.43 21.02
CA GLY A 63 8.81 -3.36 21.26
C GLY A 63 7.94 -3.18 20.01
N GLY A 64 8.53 -3.28 18.81
CA GLY A 64 7.80 -3.33 17.54
C GLY A 64 7.54 -4.75 17.08
N SER A 65 7.21 -4.93 15.79
CA SER A 65 6.94 -6.19 15.13
C SER A 65 7.75 -6.35 13.84
N CYS A 66 8.12 -7.61 13.52
CA CYS A 66 8.69 -8.01 12.25
C CYS A 66 7.94 -9.25 11.75
N ARG A 67 6.94 -9.04 10.91
CA ARG A 67 6.13 -10.07 10.24
C ARG A 67 6.10 -9.77 8.74
N LEU A 68 7.22 -10.04 8.06
CA LEU A 68 7.25 -9.84 6.61
C LEU A 68 6.22 -10.73 5.92
N ALA A 69 5.58 -10.20 4.88
CA ALA A 69 4.53 -10.87 4.14
C ALA A 69 4.90 -12.32 3.76
N LEU A 70 3.95 -13.24 3.96
CA LEU A 70 4.06 -14.66 3.59
C LEU A 70 5.22 -15.42 4.27
N THR A 71 5.74 -14.91 5.41
CA THR A 71 6.62 -15.68 6.29
C THR A 71 5.81 -16.59 7.21
N ASP A 72 6.50 -17.47 7.95
CA ASP A 72 5.82 -18.33 8.95
C ASP A 72 5.20 -17.50 10.09
N LEU A 73 5.80 -16.36 10.43
CA LEU A 73 5.22 -15.42 11.41
C LEU A 73 3.95 -14.73 10.86
N ASP A 74 3.94 -14.35 9.59
CA ASP A 74 2.72 -13.82 8.98
C ASP A 74 1.62 -14.88 8.92
N ARG A 75 1.97 -16.13 8.59
CA ARG A 75 1.05 -17.26 8.67
C ARG A 75 0.46 -17.43 10.07
N GLU A 76 1.29 -17.41 11.12
CA GLU A 76 0.82 -17.55 12.51
C GLU A 76 -0.19 -16.45 12.88
N ALA A 77 0.08 -15.20 12.49
CA ALA A 77 -0.84 -14.09 12.74
C ALA A 77 -2.15 -14.22 11.95
N ARG A 78 -2.09 -14.70 10.70
CA ARG A 78 -3.27 -14.99 9.87
C ARG A 78 -4.11 -16.12 10.46
N ASP A 79 -3.47 -17.22 10.90
CA ASP A 79 -4.14 -18.35 11.53
C ASP A 79 -4.88 -17.90 12.80
N LEU A 80 -4.27 -17.05 13.62
CA LEU A 80 -4.87 -16.48 14.82
C LEU A 80 -6.09 -15.58 14.49
N PHE A 81 -5.95 -14.68 13.51
CA PHE A 81 -7.04 -13.83 13.04
C PHE A 81 -8.21 -14.66 12.51
N VAL A 82 -7.93 -15.66 11.67
CA VAL A 82 -8.96 -16.57 11.12
C VAL A 82 -9.69 -17.30 12.25
N SER A 83 -8.97 -17.81 13.26
CA SER A 83 -9.58 -18.45 14.43
C SER A 83 -10.55 -17.52 15.16
N TRP A 84 -10.14 -16.29 15.45
CA TRP A 84 -11.00 -15.32 16.12
C TRP A 84 -12.23 -14.92 15.30
N CYS A 85 -12.09 -14.84 13.97
CA CYS A 85 -13.23 -14.58 13.09
C CYS A 85 -14.22 -15.74 13.07
N GLN A 86 -13.73 -16.98 13.07
CA GLN A 86 -14.57 -18.19 13.17
C GLN A 86 -15.30 -18.25 14.52
N ASP A 87 -14.63 -17.94 15.61
CA ASP A 87 -15.22 -17.85 16.96
C ASP A 87 -16.31 -16.76 17.02
N ALA A 88 -16.16 -15.68 16.24
CA ALA A 88 -17.19 -14.64 16.07
C ALA A 88 -18.32 -15.03 15.10
N GLY A 89 -18.33 -16.27 14.57
CA GLY A 89 -19.37 -16.79 13.68
C GLY A 89 -19.21 -16.40 12.22
N CYS A 90 -18.03 -15.95 11.79
CA CYS A 90 -17.77 -15.60 10.40
C CYS A 90 -17.49 -16.84 9.54
N SER A 91 -17.93 -16.80 8.29
CA SER A 91 -17.39 -17.65 7.23
C SER A 91 -16.11 -17.03 6.67
N ILE A 92 -15.12 -17.88 6.35
CA ILE A 92 -13.84 -17.44 5.84
C ILE A 92 -13.73 -17.74 4.35
N ALA A 93 -13.33 -16.75 3.57
CA ALA A 93 -12.97 -16.88 2.16
C ALA A 93 -11.56 -16.34 1.94
N ILE A 94 -10.76 -17.03 1.13
CA ILE A 94 -9.39 -16.62 0.79
C ILE A 94 -9.30 -16.59 -0.73
N ASP A 95 -8.81 -15.48 -1.28
CA ASP A 95 -8.63 -15.35 -2.71
C ASP A 95 -7.25 -15.86 -3.17
N LYS A 96 -7.02 -15.84 -4.48
CA LYS A 96 -5.79 -16.36 -5.09
C LYS A 96 -4.53 -15.58 -4.71
N MET A 97 -4.66 -14.34 -4.20
CA MET A 97 -3.56 -13.55 -3.67
C MET A 97 -3.41 -13.68 -2.15
N GLY A 98 -4.21 -14.56 -1.51
CA GLY A 98 -4.16 -14.79 -0.08
C GLY A 98 -4.86 -13.73 0.75
N ASN A 99 -5.62 -12.82 0.17
CA ASN A 99 -6.45 -11.90 0.93
C ASN A 99 -7.52 -12.68 1.67
N ILE A 100 -7.73 -12.36 2.96
CA ILE A 100 -8.68 -13.03 3.84
C ILE A 100 -9.93 -12.17 3.97
N PHE A 101 -11.09 -12.77 3.77
CA PHE A 101 -12.40 -12.16 3.96
C PHE A 101 -13.18 -12.95 4.99
N ALA A 102 -13.34 -12.39 6.18
CA ALA A 102 -14.14 -12.97 7.27
C ALA A 102 -15.51 -12.34 7.26
N ARG A 103 -16.51 -13.08 6.77
CA ARG A 103 -17.86 -12.58 6.49
C ARG A 103 -18.85 -12.96 7.59
N ARG A 104 -19.46 -11.95 8.20
CA ARG A 104 -20.67 -12.03 8.99
C ARG A 104 -21.88 -11.80 8.08
N GLN A 105 -22.86 -12.70 8.10
CA GLN A 105 -24.04 -12.58 7.24
C GLN A 105 -24.93 -11.40 7.63
N GLY A 106 -25.49 -10.75 6.60
CA GLY A 106 -26.58 -9.80 6.73
C GLY A 106 -27.96 -10.46 6.64
N SER A 107 -29.02 -9.70 6.84
CA SER A 107 -30.40 -10.16 6.61
C SER A 107 -30.69 -10.38 5.13
N ASP A 108 -29.94 -9.73 4.23
CA ASP A 108 -29.95 -9.92 2.79
C ASP A 108 -28.56 -10.38 2.32
N PRO A 109 -28.36 -11.71 2.15
CA PRO A 109 -27.05 -12.26 1.82
C PRO A 109 -26.58 -11.94 0.39
N ASP A 110 -27.48 -11.52 -0.49
CA ASP A 110 -27.17 -11.23 -1.90
C ASP A 110 -26.62 -9.81 -2.10
N LEU A 111 -26.74 -8.96 -1.09
CA LEU A 111 -26.15 -7.62 -1.13
C LEU A 111 -24.63 -7.66 -1.05
N HIS A 112 -24.00 -6.67 -1.67
CA HIS A 112 -22.55 -6.46 -1.57
C HIS A 112 -22.18 -6.11 -0.13
N PRO A 113 -21.10 -6.67 0.42
CA PRO A 113 -20.72 -6.44 1.80
C PRO A 113 -20.20 -5.03 2.02
N VAL A 114 -20.36 -4.52 3.25
CA VAL A 114 -19.52 -3.46 3.80
C VAL A 114 -18.30 -4.11 4.40
N ALA A 115 -17.11 -3.71 3.93
CA ALA A 115 -15.85 -4.28 4.36
C ALA A 115 -15.07 -3.28 5.23
N VAL A 116 -14.44 -3.79 6.27
CA VAL A 116 -13.53 -3.06 7.17
C VAL A 116 -12.26 -3.87 7.32
N GLY A 117 -11.10 -3.27 7.10
CA GLY A 117 -9.86 -4.05 7.22
C GLY A 117 -8.62 -3.23 6.96
N SER A 118 -7.50 -3.91 6.89
CA SER A 118 -6.16 -3.44 6.58
C SER A 118 -5.24 -4.64 6.32
N HIS A 119 -4.01 -4.66 6.85
CA HIS A 119 -3.01 -5.71 6.66
C HIS A 119 -2.43 -6.22 7.98
N LEU A 120 -1.83 -7.41 7.95
CA LEU A 120 -1.10 -8.00 9.09
C LEU A 120 0.41 -8.07 8.87
N ASP A 121 0.88 -8.01 7.61
CA ASP A 121 2.31 -7.92 7.32
C ASP A 121 2.88 -6.59 7.80
N THR A 122 4.17 -6.57 8.13
CA THR A 122 4.86 -5.40 8.66
C THR A 122 6.14 -5.13 7.89
N GLN A 123 6.65 -3.92 8.05
CA GLN A 123 8.04 -3.61 7.73
C GLN A 123 9.03 -4.42 8.59
N PRO A 124 10.34 -4.49 8.22
CA PRO A 124 11.34 -5.23 9.02
C PRO A 124 11.48 -4.75 10.46
N THR A 125 11.16 -3.48 10.71
CA THR A 125 11.17 -2.85 12.04
C THR A 125 9.89 -2.04 12.24
N GLY A 126 8.73 -2.66 11.94
CA GLY A 126 7.42 -2.02 11.99
C GLY A 126 6.89 -1.80 13.40
N GLY A 127 5.87 -0.98 13.49
CA GLY A 127 5.08 -0.80 14.71
C GLY A 127 4.16 -2.01 14.97
N ARG A 128 3.64 -2.11 16.18
CA ARG A 128 2.69 -3.18 16.55
C ARG A 128 1.24 -2.86 16.17
N PHE A 129 0.96 -1.62 15.78
CA PHE A 129 -0.39 -1.13 15.50
C PHE A 129 -0.66 -0.99 14.00
N ASP A 130 0.40 -0.81 13.21
CA ASP A 130 0.37 -0.58 11.78
C ASP A 130 -0.33 -1.72 11.04
N GLY A 131 -1.40 -1.40 10.31
CA GLY A 131 -2.30 -2.35 9.66
C GLY A 131 -3.12 -3.21 10.61
N VAL A 132 -2.50 -3.75 11.65
CA VAL A 132 -3.13 -4.62 12.67
C VAL A 132 -4.36 -3.97 13.28
N TYR A 133 -4.29 -2.66 13.57
CA TYR A 133 -5.40 -1.89 14.11
C TYR A 133 -6.64 -1.96 13.19
N GLY A 134 -6.46 -1.73 11.88
CA GLY A 134 -7.58 -1.76 10.93
C GLY A 134 -8.19 -3.15 10.75
N VAL A 135 -7.35 -4.20 10.69
CA VAL A 135 -7.85 -5.59 10.59
C VAL A 135 -8.67 -5.96 11.83
N LEU A 136 -8.16 -5.66 13.03
CA LEU A 136 -8.83 -6.01 14.28
C LEU A 136 -10.02 -5.10 14.59
N THR A 137 -10.03 -3.87 14.09
CA THR A 137 -11.23 -3.01 14.11
C THR A 137 -12.37 -3.66 13.34
N GLY A 138 -12.10 -4.23 12.15
CA GLY A 138 -13.11 -4.99 11.39
C GLY A 138 -13.70 -6.16 12.19
N LEU A 139 -12.86 -6.92 12.88
CA LEU A 139 -13.31 -8.00 13.75
C LEU A 139 -14.09 -7.47 14.96
N GLU A 140 -13.65 -6.37 15.58
CA GLU A 140 -14.32 -5.81 16.74
C GLU A 140 -15.69 -5.23 16.41
N VAL A 141 -15.85 -4.62 15.24
CA VAL A 141 -17.19 -4.23 14.71
C VAL A 141 -18.12 -5.44 14.63
N ILE A 142 -17.65 -6.57 14.11
CA ILE A 142 -18.42 -7.81 14.02
C ILE A 142 -18.80 -8.32 15.42
N ARG A 143 -17.86 -8.37 16.36
CA ARG A 143 -18.08 -8.79 17.74
C ARG A 143 -19.11 -7.89 18.45
N THR A 144 -18.98 -6.57 18.30
CA THR A 144 -19.90 -5.58 18.86
C THR A 144 -21.33 -5.76 18.32
N LEU A 145 -21.49 -5.96 17.00
CA LEU A 145 -22.79 -6.23 16.40
C LEU A 145 -23.39 -7.54 16.93
N ASN A 146 -22.58 -8.55 17.22
CA ASN A 146 -23.05 -9.81 17.82
C ASN A 146 -23.49 -9.62 19.27
N ASP A 147 -22.70 -8.91 20.09
CA ASP A 147 -23.01 -8.64 21.51
C ASP A 147 -24.34 -7.91 21.65
N HIS A 148 -24.58 -6.93 20.77
CA HIS A 148 -25.83 -6.18 20.73
C HIS A 148 -26.96 -6.87 19.94
N LYS A 149 -26.71 -8.06 19.37
CA LYS A 149 -27.68 -8.84 18.57
C LYS A 149 -28.28 -8.03 17.40
N ILE A 150 -27.47 -7.16 16.80
CA ILE A 150 -27.91 -6.32 15.68
C ILE A 150 -27.78 -7.11 14.38
N ALA A 151 -28.90 -7.24 13.65
CA ALA A 151 -28.90 -7.73 12.29
C ALA A 151 -28.66 -6.55 11.32
N THR A 152 -27.58 -6.61 10.56
CA THR A 152 -27.31 -5.65 9.49
C THR A 152 -28.01 -6.10 8.20
N ARG A 153 -28.41 -5.16 7.34
CA ARG A 153 -28.96 -5.50 6.03
C ARG A 153 -27.90 -6.12 5.13
N HIS A 154 -26.79 -5.41 4.96
CA HIS A 154 -25.62 -5.89 4.23
C HIS A 154 -24.80 -6.86 5.08
N PRO A 155 -24.15 -7.84 4.47
CA PRO A 155 -23.08 -8.57 5.14
C PRO A 155 -21.96 -7.60 5.56
N ILE A 156 -21.28 -7.92 6.67
CA ILE A 156 -20.07 -7.19 7.13
C ILE A 156 -18.87 -8.11 6.96
N GLU A 157 -17.79 -7.58 6.44
CA GLU A 157 -16.54 -8.34 6.26
C GLU A 157 -15.37 -7.68 6.97
N ALA A 158 -14.67 -8.44 7.80
CA ALA A 158 -13.33 -8.08 8.24
C ALA A 158 -12.31 -8.59 7.21
N VAL A 159 -11.46 -7.70 6.71
CA VAL A 159 -10.52 -7.99 5.61
C VAL A 159 -9.07 -7.89 6.06
N CYS A 160 -8.24 -8.84 5.61
CA CYS A 160 -6.78 -8.75 5.73
C CYS A 160 -6.17 -8.83 4.34
N TRP A 161 -5.60 -7.71 3.88
CA TRP A 161 -4.86 -7.63 2.62
C TRP A 161 -3.48 -8.26 2.76
N THR A 162 -3.01 -8.90 1.69
CA THR A 162 -1.70 -9.57 1.65
C THR A 162 -0.65 -8.64 1.05
N ASN A 163 0.52 -8.54 1.70
CA ASN A 163 1.68 -7.77 1.23
C ASN A 163 1.30 -6.32 0.90
N GLU A 164 0.69 -5.64 1.85
CA GLU A 164 0.37 -4.23 1.73
C GLU A 164 1.63 -3.38 1.74
N GLU A 165 2.55 -3.65 2.66
CA GLU A 165 3.79 -2.89 2.88
C GLU A 165 4.79 -2.94 1.72
N GLY A 166 4.75 -3.98 0.88
CA GLY A 166 5.72 -4.15 -0.20
C GLY A 166 7.16 -4.40 0.27
N SER A 167 7.37 -4.56 1.57
CA SER A 167 8.71 -4.70 2.17
C SER A 167 9.43 -5.99 1.79
N ARG A 168 8.70 -7.06 1.49
CA ARG A 168 9.25 -8.32 0.98
C ARG A 168 9.09 -8.45 -0.52
N PHE A 169 7.91 -8.14 -1.04
CA PHE A 169 7.58 -8.24 -2.46
C PHE A 169 7.13 -6.87 -2.98
N ALA A 170 8.03 -6.14 -3.62
CA ALA A 170 7.68 -4.85 -4.22
C ALA A 170 6.79 -5.01 -5.47
N PRO A 171 5.89 -4.03 -5.72
CA PRO A 171 5.62 -2.83 -4.96
C PRO A 171 4.70 -3.06 -3.75
N ALA A 172 4.36 -2.01 -3.00
CA ALA A 172 3.33 -2.03 -1.98
C ALA A 172 1.94 -2.32 -2.57
N MET A 173 0.98 -2.75 -1.73
CA MET A 173 -0.42 -2.95 -2.07
C MET A 173 -0.66 -3.91 -3.25
N VAL A 174 0.23 -4.90 -3.47
CA VAL A 174 0.13 -5.79 -4.65
C VAL A 174 -1.17 -6.59 -4.64
N ALA A 175 -1.53 -7.20 -3.53
CA ALA A 175 -2.69 -8.09 -3.50
C ALA A 175 -4.03 -7.33 -3.54
N SER A 176 -4.14 -6.19 -2.86
CA SER A 176 -5.30 -5.29 -2.99
C SER A 176 -5.37 -4.67 -4.39
N GLY A 177 -4.22 -4.37 -5.01
CA GLY A 177 -4.14 -3.89 -6.38
C GLY A 177 -4.62 -4.92 -7.41
N VAL A 178 -4.31 -6.22 -7.22
CA VAL A 178 -4.87 -7.30 -8.05
C VAL A 178 -6.38 -7.44 -7.80
N PHE A 179 -6.84 -7.35 -6.55
CA PHE A 179 -8.26 -7.38 -6.21
C PHE A 179 -9.03 -6.23 -6.87
N ALA A 180 -8.46 -5.04 -6.90
CA ALA A 180 -9.06 -3.85 -7.51
C ALA A 180 -8.92 -3.80 -9.05
N GLY A 181 -8.19 -4.74 -9.66
CA GLY A 181 -7.96 -4.78 -11.10
C GLY A 181 -6.91 -3.78 -11.61
N VAL A 182 -6.08 -3.23 -10.71
CA VAL A 182 -4.93 -2.38 -11.07
C VAL A 182 -3.80 -3.21 -11.65
N TYR A 183 -3.61 -4.41 -11.09
CA TYR A 183 -2.64 -5.40 -11.58
C TYR A 183 -3.36 -6.68 -11.98
N ASP A 184 -2.80 -7.41 -12.93
CA ASP A 184 -3.25 -8.78 -13.20
C ASP A 184 -2.69 -9.77 -12.16
N LEU A 185 -3.33 -10.95 -12.10
CA LEU A 185 -2.97 -11.99 -11.14
C LEU A 185 -1.55 -12.53 -11.38
N GLU A 186 -1.12 -12.67 -12.63
CA GLU A 186 0.20 -13.17 -12.98
C GLU A 186 1.29 -12.20 -12.49
N PHE A 187 1.07 -10.90 -12.70
CA PHE A 187 1.95 -9.87 -12.14
C PHE A 187 2.11 -10.05 -10.63
N GLY A 188 0.99 -10.15 -9.88
CA GLY A 188 1.04 -10.30 -8.43
C GLY A 188 1.79 -11.56 -7.99
N LEU A 189 1.39 -12.73 -8.52
CA LEU A 189 1.98 -14.02 -8.14
C LEU A 189 3.47 -14.14 -8.51
N SER A 190 3.92 -13.43 -9.56
CA SER A 190 5.32 -13.46 -10.03
C SER A 190 6.26 -12.51 -9.27
N ARG A 191 5.76 -11.67 -8.34
CA ARG A 191 6.65 -10.78 -7.56
C ARG A 191 7.63 -11.59 -6.74
N GLN A 192 8.91 -11.20 -6.80
CA GLN A 192 9.99 -11.90 -6.14
C GLN A 192 10.53 -11.12 -4.94
N ASP A 193 10.92 -11.85 -3.92
CA ASP A 193 11.70 -11.31 -2.82
C ASP A 193 13.22 -11.27 -3.19
N LYS A 194 14.04 -10.75 -2.26
CA LYS A 194 15.49 -10.65 -2.44
C LYS A 194 16.21 -11.99 -2.66
N ASP A 195 15.58 -13.10 -2.29
CA ASP A 195 16.12 -14.46 -2.42
C ASP A 195 15.57 -15.18 -3.67
N GLY A 196 14.77 -14.47 -4.50
CA GLY A 196 14.20 -14.95 -5.76
C GLY A 196 12.96 -15.82 -5.61
N ARG A 197 12.36 -15.90 -4.42
CA ARG A 197 11.10 -16.60 -4.18
C ARG A 197 9.92 -15.76 -4.62
N THR A 198 8.96 -16.37 -5.33
CA THR A 198 7.77 -15.69 -5.79
C THR A 198 6.66 -15.64 -4.72
N MET A 199 5.76 -14.65 -4.82
CA MET A 199 4.56 -14.61 -3.97
C MET A 199 3.72 -15.87 -4.13
N GLY A 200 3.54 -16.37 -5.36
CA GLY A 200 2.78 -17.59 -5.62
C GLY A 200 3.35 -18.83 -4.93
N GLU A 201 4.68 -19.02 -4.95
CA GLU A 201 5.36 -20.09 -4.22
C GLU A 201 5.18 -19.98 -2.72
N GLU A 202 5.32 -18.78 -2.16
CA GLU A 202 5.20 -18.55 -0.73
C GLU A 202 3.75 -18.66 -0.24
N LEU A 203 2.76 -18.21 -1.02
CA LEU A 203 1.32 -18.43 -0.74
C LEU A 203 1.00 -19.93 -0.65
N ALA A 204 1.49 -20.74 -1.60
CA ALA A 204 1.32 -22.18 -1.58
C ALA A 204 2.05 -22.82 -0.37
N ARG A 205 3.28 -22.37 -0.06
CA ARG A 205 4.08 -22.86 1.05
C ARG A 205 3.40 -22.67 2.41
N ILE A 206 2.82 -21.48 2.64
CA ILE A 206 2.14 -21.18 3.92
C ILE A 206 0.68 -21.65 3.96
N GLY A 207 0.13 -22.15 2.84
CA GLY A 207 -1.24 -22.66 2.76
C GLY A 207 -2.32 -21.59 2.58
N TYR A 208 -1.94 -20.39 2.11
CA TYR A 208 -2.84 -19.28 1.87
C TYR A 208 -3.10 -18.97 0.39
N ALA A 209 -2.68 -19.85 -0.54
CA ALA A 209 -3.15 -19.79 -1.93
C ALA A 209 -4.63 -20.22 -1.98
N GLY A 210 -5.54 -19.25 -1.90
CA GLY A 210 -6.97 -19.51 -1.88
C GLY A 210 -7.56 -19.82 -3.26
N ASP A 211 -8.83 -20.17 -3.29
CA ASP A 211 -9.56 -20.57 -4.49
C ASP A 211 -10.56 -19.51 -4.99
N GLN A 212 -10.83 -18.49 -4.16
CA GLN A 212 -11.78 -17.47 -4.54
C GLN A 212 -11.24 -16.62 -5.70
N PRO A 213 -12.10 -16.22 -6.65
CA PRO A 213 -11.71 -15.35 -7.75
C PRO A 213 -11.29 -13.98 -7.24
N MET A 214 -10.40 -13.33 -8.01
CA MET A 214 -10.00 -11.95 -7.73
C MET A 214 -11.09 -10.99 -8.15
N GLY A 215 -11.26 -9.96 -7.33
CA GLY A 215 -12.15 -8.84 -7.62
C GLY A 215 -13.62 -9.19 -7.44
N ARG A 216 -14.29 -8.45 -6.62
CA ARG A 216 -15.74 -8.49 -6.46
C ARG A 216 -16.23 -7.14 -5.95
N PRO A 217 -17.47 -6.76 -6.23
CA PRO A 217 -18.00 -5.50 -5.73
C PRO A 217 -18.13 -5.52 -4.20
N LEU A 218 -17.75 -4.39 -3.59
CA LEU A 218 -18.03 -4.04 -2.21
C LEU A 218 -19.09 -2.92 -2.20
N HIS A 219 -19.95 -2.89 -1.20
CA HIS A 219 -20.87 -1.76 -1.01
C HIS A 219 -20.10 -0.53 -0.52
N ALA A 220 -19.23 -0.74 0.45
CA ALA A 220 -18.28 0.25 0.96
C ALA A 220 -17.04 -0.47 1.52
N TYR A 221 -15.91 0.21 1.55
CA TYR A 221 -14.71 -0.19 2.26
C TYR A 221 -14.27 0.94 3.18
N LEU A 222 -14.01 0.61 4.43
CA LEU A 222 -13.50 1.53 5.44
C LEU A 222 -12.24 0.94 6.07
N GLU A 223 -11.33 1.80 6.45
CA GLU A 223 -10.09 1.41 7.11
C GLU A 223 -9.80 2.36 8.27
N ALA A 224 -9.68 1.80 9.48
CA ALA A 224 -9.14 2.48 10.62
C ALA A 224 -7.62 2.29 10.63
N HIS A 225 -6.87 3.38 10.64
CA HIS A 225 -5.42 3.34 10.59
C HIS A 225 -4.80 4.31 11.59
N ILE A 226 -3.59 4.02 12.06
CA ILE A 226 -2.80 4.99 12.82
C ILE A 226 -2.26 6.06 11.86
N GLU A 227 -2.04 7.27 12.34
CA GLU A 227 -1.53 8.37 11.50
C GLU A 227 -0.14 8.08 10.92
N GLN A 228 0.71 7.37 11.63
CA GLN A 228 2.13 7.13 11.32
C GLN A 228 2.95 8.44 11.21
N GLY A 229 2.42 9.53 11.74
CA GLY A 229 3.00 10.86 11.72
C GLY A 229 2.75 11.59 13.05
N PRO A 230 3.27 12.81 13.22
CA PRO A 230 3.17 13.55 14.47
C PRO A 230 2.01 14.56 14.51
N ILE A 231 1.32 14.82 13.40
CA ILE A 231 0.47 16.02 13.23
C ILE A 231 -0.74 15.97 14.15
N LEU A 232 -1.46 14.84 14.20
CA LEU A 232 -2.65 14.74 15.07
C LEU A 232 -2.28 14.87 16.54
N VAL A 233 -1.14 14.28 16.95
CA VAL A 233 -0.64 14.41 18.34
C VAL A 233 -0.21 15.83 18.65
N GLU A 234 0.49 16.51 17.73
CA GLU A 234 0.94 17.90 17.91
C GLU A 234 -0.23 18.89 17.95
N GLU A 235 -1.33 18.58 17.24
CA GLU A 235 -2.56 19.40 17.21
C GLU A 235 -3.59 18.98 18.25
N GLU A 236 -3.29 17.98 19.11
CA GLU A 236 -4.19 17.43 20.14
C GLU A 236 -5.53 16.92 19.55
N ILE A 237 -5.46 16.27 18.36
CA ILE A 237 -6.62 15.71 17.65
C ILE A 237 -6.59 14.19 17.80
N ASP A 238 -7.68 13.59 18.29
CA ASP A 238 -7.78 12.15 18.48
C ASP A 238 -8.06 11.40 17.17
N ILE A 239 -8.83 11.99 16.25
CA ILE A 239 -9.28 11.33 15.00
C ILE A 239 -9.15 12.29 13.82
N GLY A 240 -8.41 11.85 12.79
CA GLY A 240 -8.33 12.49 11.50
C GLY A 240 -9.18 11.74 10.47
N ILE A 241 -10.04 12.47 9.74
CA ILE A 241 -10.83 11.88 8.65
C ILE A 241 -10.09 12.07 7.34
N VAL A 242 -9.62 10.95 6.77
CA VAL A 242 -8.90 10.97 5.50
C VAL A 242 -9.90 11.13 4.35
N THR A 243 -9.69 12.15 3.52
CA THR A 243 -10.55 12.46 2.37
C THR A 243 -9.97 12.04 1.04
N ASP A 244 -8.65 11.84 1.01
CA ASP A 244 -7.90 11.60 -0.21
C ASP A 244 -6.67 10.72 0.06
N ALA A 245 -6.27 9.90 -0.91
CA ALA A 245 -4.96 9.25 -0.93
C ALA A 245 -3.97 10.09 -1.74
N GLN A 246 -2.77 10.32 -1.18
CA GLN A 246 -1.70 11.01 -1.90
C GLN A 246 -1.26 10.22 -3.13
N GLY A 247 -0.90 10.92 -4.21
CA GLY A 247 -0.17 10.30 -5.31
C GLY A 247 1.25 9.93 -4.92
N GLN A 248 1.75 8.85 -5.50
CA GLN A 248 3.05 8.26 -5.13
C GLN A 248 3.77 7.73 -6.35
N ARG A 249 5.09 7.90 -6.39
CA ARG A 249 5.98 7.29 -7.39
C ARG A 249 7.20 6.70 -6.71
N TRP A 250 7.52 5.44 -7.05
CA TRP A 250 8.74 4.77 -6.63
C TRP A 250 9.65 4.53 -7.82
N TYR A 251 10.93 4.70 -7.57
CA TYR A 251 11.96 4.46 -8.57
C TYR A 251 13.08 3.57 -8.02
N GLU A 252 13.63 2.79 -8.92
CA GLU A 252 14.93 2.15 -8.78
C GLU A 252 15.94 2.91 -9.64
N LEU A 253 17.05 3.32 -9.04
CA LEU A 253 18.12 4.04 -9.70
C LEU A 253 19.41 3.26 -9.59
N GLU A 254 20.04 2.97 -10.72
CA GLU A 254 21.38 2.44 -10.80
C GLU A 254 22.33 3.51 -11.33
N LEU A 255 23.45 3.76 -10.62
CA LEU A 255 24.52 4.66 -10.99
C LEU A 255 25.76 3.85 -11.31
N ASN A 256 26.34 4.02 -12.51
CA ASN A 256 27.47 3.24 -13.01
C ASN A 256 28.65 4.17 -13.32
N GLY A 257 29.65 4.09 -12.46
CA GLY A 257 30.95 4.75 -12.58
C GLY A 257 32.09 3.77 -12.88
N THR A 258 33.26 4.01 -12.30
CA THR A 258 34.45 3.17 -12.52
C THR A 258 35.18 2.88 -11.20
N GLU A 259 35.28 1.58 -10.85
CA GLU A 259 36.05 1.16 -9.69
C GLU A 259 37.52 1.48 -9.87
N SER A 260 38.11 2.11 -8.86
CA SER A 260 39.54 2.49 -8.87
C SER A 260 40.09 2.49 -7.46
N HIS A 261 41.39 2.32 -7.33
CA HIS A 261 42.08 2.42 -6.05
C HIS A 261 42.06 3.86 -5.54
N ALA A 262 41.58 4.09 -4.31
CA ALA A 262 41.37 5.42 -3.74
C ALA A 262 42.64 6.24 -3.53
N GLY A 263 43.81 5.60 -3.32
CA GLY A 263 45.11 6.27 -3.09
C GLY A 263 45.71 6.89 -4.35
N PRO A 264 46.03 6.10 -5.39
CA PRO A 264 46.74 6.58 -6.58
C PRO A 264 45.84 7.26 -7.62
N THR A 265 44.52 7.13 -7.55
CA THR A 265 43.64 7.73 -8.55
C THR A 265 43.41 9.21 -8.25
N PRO A 266 43.87 10.15 -9.11
CA PRO A 266 43.70 11.58 -8.91
C PRO A 266 42.20 11.98 -8.85
N MET A 267 41.89 13.05 -8.13
CA MET A 267 40.51 13.50 -7.91
C MET A 267 39.77 13.84 -9.21
N ASP A 268 40.47 14.44 -10.17
CA ASP A 268 39.94 14.86 -11.49
C ASP A 268 39.74 13.70 -12.48
N ARG A 269 40.17 12.49 -12.13
CA ARG A 269 40.04 11.27 -12.94
C ARG A 269 38.99 10.29 -12.44
N ARG A 270 38.31 10.63 -11.34
CA ARG A 270 37.36 9.73 -10.68
C ARG A 270 36.01 9.77 -11.34
N GLN A 271 35.45 8.59 -11.53
CA GLN A 271 34.05 8.38 -11.90
C GLN A 271 33.33 7.67 -10.71
N ASP A 272 33.12 8.44 -9.65
CA ASP A 272 32.70 7.96 -8.34
C ASP A 272 31.17 7.89 -8.25
N ALA A 273 30.64 6.66 -8.34
CA ALA A 273 29.19 6.43 -8.26
C ALA A 273 28.61 6.78 -6.89
N LEU A 274 29.38 6.60 -5.79
CA LEU A 274 28.88 6.92 -4.44
C LEU A 274 28.80 8.43 -4.21
N LEU A 275 29.78 9.20 -4.70
CA LEU A 275 29.70 10.66 -4.63
C LEU A 275 28.49 11.20 -5.44
N ALA A 276 28.21 10.61 -6.60
CA ALA A 276 27.03 10.96 -7.37
C ALA A 276 25.74 10.59 -6.61
N ALA A 277 25.69 9.40 -5.99
CA ALA A 277 24.56 8.96 -5.16
C ALA A 277 24.29 9.91 -3.98
N ALA A 278 25.34 10.35 -3.27
CA ALA A 278 25.21 11.32 -2.18
C ALA A 278 24.59 12.65 -2.65
N ARG A 279 24.94 13.12 -3.85
CA ARG A 279 24.32 14.31 -4.45
C ARG A 279 22.86 14.08 -4.85
N VAL A 280 22.52 12.86 -5.30
CA VAL A 280 21.13 12.49 -5.58
C VAL A 280 20.32 12.49 -4.29
N VAL A 281 20.83 11.94 -3.17
CA VAL A 281 20.14 11.99 -1.87
C VAL A 281 19.82 13.44 -1.48
N THR A 282 20.79 14.36 -1.60
CA THR A 282 20.56 15.78 -1.33
C THR A 282 19.52 16.38 -2.29
N LEU A 283 19.60 16.09 -3.58
CA LEU A 283 18.61 16.55 -4.56
C LEU A 283 17.18 16.10 -4.21
N ILE A 284 17.01 14.83 -3.84
CA ILE A 284 15.68 14.30 -3.48
C ILE A 284 15.13 15.01 -2.25
N ASN A 285 15.95 15.20 -1.22
CA ASN A 285 15.57 15.97 -0.04
C ASN A 285 15.17 17.41 -0.39
N ASP A 286 15.96 18.10 -1.19
CA ASP A 286 15.73 19.50 -1.60
C ASP A 286 14.43 19.64 -2.39
N ILE A 287 14.11 18.66 -3.27
CA ILE A 287 12.83 18.63 -4.00
C ILE A 287 11.67 18.50 -3.02
N GLY A 288 11.73 17.61 -2.02
CA GLY A 288 10.72 17.48 -0.99
C GLY A 288 10.49 18.79 -0.22
N LEU A 289 11.56 19.41 0.24
CA LEU A 289 11.53 20.68 0.97
C LEU A 289 10.97 21.84 0.14
N ALA A 290 11.27 21.88 -1.16
CA ALA A 290 10.78 22.92 -2.07
C ALA A 290 9.27 22.85 -2.31
N HIS A 291 8.64 21.68 -2.09
CA HIS A 291 7.20 21.47 -2.26
C HIS A 291 6.48 21.22 -0.91
N ALA A 292 7.15 21.53 0.22
CA ALA A 292 6.53 21.49 1.55
C ALA A 292 5.32 22.43 1.63
N PRO A 293 4.31 22.16 2.51
CA PRO A 293 4.30 21.10 3.53
C PRO A 293 3.74 19.76 3.07
N LEU A 294 3.24 19.66 1.84
CA LEU A 294 2.47 18.49 1.38
C LEU A 294 3.31 17.42 0.70
N ALA A 295 4.52 17.75 0.26
CA ALA A 295 5.43 16.79 -0.40
C ALA A 295 6.20 15.96 0.61
N CYS A 296 6.36 14.67 0.27
CA CYS A 296 7.35 13.79 0.89
C CYS A 296 8.30 13.27 -0.19
N ALA A 297 9.60 13.19 0.13
CA ALA A 297 10.61 12.66 -0.78
C ALA A 297 11.73 11.98 0.02
N THR A 298 12.02 10.71 -0.31
CA THR A 298 12.92 9.88 0.48
C THR A 298 13.76 8.97 -0.40
N VAL A 299 15.02 8.79 -0.02
CA VAL A 299 15.88 7.69 -0.47
C VAL A 299 15.93 6.65 0.65
N GLY A 300 15.16 5.56 0.48
CA GLY A 300 14.95 4.57 1.55
C GLY A 300 16.00 3.46 1.59
N MET A 301 16.67 3.16 0.47
CA MET A 301 17.66 2.09 0.36
C MET A 301 18.83 2.52 -0.52
N MET A 302 20.05 2.08 -0.15
CA MET A 302 21.26 2.25 -0.96
C MET A 302 22.17 1.02 -0.82
N GLN A 303 22.62 0.51 -1.95
CA GLN A 303 23.61 -0.57 -2.02
C GLN A 303 24.82 -0.11 -2.80
N VAL A 304 26.01 -0.22 -2.20
CA VAL A 304 27.27 0.26 -2.76
C VAL A 304 28.14 -0.93 -3.16
N HIS A 305 28.71 -0.88 -4.36
CA HIS A 305 29.63 -1.91 -4.83
C HIS A 305 30.98 -1.30 -5.27
N PRO A 306 32.11 -1.88 -4.86
CA PRO A 306 32.29 -3.10 -4.07
C PRO A 306 32.24 -2.88 -2.55
N ASN A 307 31.92 -1.69 -2.07
CA ASN A 307 31.80 -1.35 -0.64
C ASN A 307 33.09 -1.65 0.16
N SER A 308 34.22 -1.18 -0.35
CA SER A 308 35.55 -1.36 0.23
C SER A 308 36.20 -0.02 0.60
N ARG A 309 36.91 0.03 1.74
CA ARG A 309 37.45 1.27 2.33
C ARG A 309 38.44 2.03 1.42
N ASN A 310 39.15 1.33 0.55
CA ASN A 310 40.18 1.89 -0.30
C ASN A 310 39.88 1.79 -1.80
N VAL A 311 38.62 1.55 -2.16
CA VAL A 311 38.15 1.49 -3.55
C VAL A 311 37.12 2.60 -3.77
N ILE A 312 37.25 3.34 -4.86
CA ILE A 312 36.24 4.27 -5.36
C ILE A 312 35.08 3.41 -5.91
N PRO A 313 33.85 3.55 -5.39
CA PRO A 313 32.75 2.70 -5.83
C PRO A 313 32.40 2.89 -7.31
N GLY A 314 32.28 1.77 -8.03
CA GLY A 314 31.91 1.75 -9.44
C GLY A 314 30.41 1.64 -9.68
N ARG A 315 29.65 1.13 -8.70
CA ARG A 315 28.19 1.00 -8.84
C ARG A 315 27.45 1.32 -7.54
N VAL A 316 26.34 2.03 -7.66
CA VAL A 316 25.38 2.24 -6.57
C VAL A 316 23.97 1.98 -7.08
N PHE A 317 23.24 1.13 -6.36
CA PHE A 317 21.80 0.98 -6.51
C PHE A 317 21.08 1.70 -5.37
N MET A 318 19.99 2.41 -5.67
CA MET A 318 19.19 3.11 -4.65
C MET A 318 17.72 3.19 -5.05
N THR A 319 16.85 3.35 -4.04
CA THR A 319 15.41 3.55 -4.26
C THR A 319 14.99 4.96 -3.88
N ILE A 320 14.02 5.49 -4.62
CA ILE A 320 13.46 6.82 -4.40
C ILE A 320 11.95 6.70 -4.27
N ASP A 321 11.38 7.35 -3.26
CA ASP A 321 9.94 7.52 -3.05
C ASP A 321 9.62 9.02 -3.05
N ILE A 322 8.68 9.46 -3.90
CA ILE A 322 8.14 10.83 -3.90
C ILE A 322 6.62 10.79 -3.84
N ARG A 323 6.05 11.69 -3.03
CA ARG A 323 4.60 11.77 -2.78
C ARG A 323 4.10 13.20 -2.79
N HIS A 324 2.89 13.40 -3.32
CA HIS A 324 2.18 14.68 -3.25
C HIS A 324 0.67 14.47 -3.49
N PRO A 325 -0.24 15.23 -2.82
CA PRO A 325 -1.69 15.11 -3.04
C PRO A 325 -2.18 15.71 -4.37
N ASP A 326 -1.36 16.51 -5.08
CA ASP A 326 -1.65 17.06 -6.41
C ASP A 326 -0.76 16.36 -7.45
N ASP A 327 -1.37 15.70 -8.45
CA ASP A 327 -0.65 14.96 -9.49
C ASP A 327 0.15 15.85 -10.44
N THR A 328 -0.26 17.11 -10.61
CA THR A 328 0.50 18.09 -11.41
C THR A 328 1.83 18.37 -10.73
N VAL A 329 1.80 18.63 -9.42
CA VAL A 329 3.00 18.85 -8.61
C VAL A 329 3.86 17.58 -8.53
N LEU A 330 3.25 16.41 -8.35
CA LEU A 330 3.96 15.13 -8.35
C LEU A 330 4.69 14.88 -9.69
N THR A 331 4.08 15.31 -10.80
CA THR A 331 4.71 15.24 -12.13
C THR A 331 5.84 16.26 -12.29
N GLU A 332 5.71 17.45 -11.71
CA GLU A 332 6.79 18.43 -11.65
C GLU A 332 7.99 17.88 -10.84
N MET A 333 7.72 17.29 -9.66
CA MET A 333 8.75 16.63 -8.85
C MET A 333 9.46 15.51 -9.62
N ASP A 334 8.75 14.65 -10.36
CA ASP A 334 9.37 13.62 -11.22
C ASP A 334 10.31 14.23 -12.27
N ASN A 335 9.90 15.29 -12.92
CA ASN A 335 10.74 15.99 -13.91
C ASN A 335 12.01 16.56 -13.27
N LEU A 336 11.89 17.12 -12.06
CA LEU A 336 13.04 17.64 -11.30
C LEU A 336 13.99 16.52 -10.87
N VAL A 337 13.47 15.37 -10.41
CA VAL A 337 14.23 14.18 -10.08
C VAL A 337 15.05 13.71 -11.28
N ARG A 338 14.39 13.42 -12.41
CA ARG A 338 15.06 12.93 -13.62
C ARG A 338 16.07 13.93 -14.19
N GLY A 339 15.67 15.20 -14.28
CA GLY A 339 16.55 16.26 -14.77
C GLY A 339 17.76 16.52 -13.88
N GLY A 340 17.57 16.43 -12.57
CA GLY A 340 18.65 16.58 -11.58
C GLY A 340 19.62 15.41 -11.61
N ILE A 341 19.13 14.16 -11.67
CA ILE A 341 19.98 12.97 -11.81
C ILE A 341 20.82 13.04 -13.07
N ALA A 342 20.22 13.40 -14.22
CA ALA A 342 20.93 13.53 -15.48
C ALA A 342 22.05 14.58 -15.41
N LYS A 343 21.83 15.71 -14.74
CA LYS A 343 22.85 16.75 -14.52
C LYS A 343 23.99 16.24 -13.63
N ILE A 344 23.66 15.56 -12.51
CA ILE A 344 24.64 15.02 -11.56
C ILE A 344 25.53 13.98 -12.25
N THR A 345 24.95 13.04 -12.97
CA THR A 345 25.67 11.95 -13.63
C THR A 345 26.53 12.45 -14.80
N SER A 346 26.02 13.39 -15.59
CA SER A 346 26.80 14.06 -16.64
C SER A 346 28.00 14.79 -16.09
N ALA A 347 27.84 15.54 -15.00
CA ALA A 347 28.94 16.25 -14.34
C ALA A 347 29.99 15.31 -13.70
N ALA A 348 29.58 14.11 -13.28
CA ALA A 348 30.44 13.08 -12.72
C ALA A 348 31.09 12.17 -13.80
N GLY A 349 30.68 12.29 -15.07
CA GLY A 349 31.12 11.43 -16.17
C GLY A 349 30.72 9.97 -16.01
N ILE A 350 29.57 9.70 -15.39
CA ILE A 350 29.02 8.35 -15.15
C ILE A 350 27.67 8.17 -15.89
N SER A 351 27.24 6.92 -16.05
CA SER A 351 25.91 6.60 -16.56
C SER A 351 24.92 6.31 -15.43
N HIS A 352 23.62 6.39 -15.75
CA HIS A 352 22.55 5.99 -14.86
C HIS A 352 21.44 5.27 -15.61
N ASP A 353 20.71 4.46 -14.87
CA ASP A 353 19.42 3.88 -15.29
C ASP A 353 18.38 4.14 -14.19
N ILE A 354 17.23 4.73 -14.54
CA ILE A 354 16.15 5.06 -13.62
C ILE A 354 14.84 4.46 -14.10
N ASN A 355 14.33 3.49 -13.35
CA ASN A 355 13.10 2.79 -13.61
C ASN A 355 12.01 3.22 -12.62
N GLN A 356 10.87 3.68 -13.10
CA GLN A 356 9.68 3.87 -12.28
C GLN A 356 9.00 2.51 -12.10
N ILE A 357 9.02 2.00 -10.86
CA ILE A 357 8.46 0.67 -10.54
C ILE A 357 7.04 0.75 -9.98
N PHE A 358 6.61 1.94 -9.56
CA PHE A 358 5.29 2.15 -8.98
C PHE A 358 4.81 3.58 -9.22
N TYR A 359 3.52 3.72 -9.53
CA TYR A 359 2.81 5.00 -9.60
C TYR A 359 1.32 4.79 -9.44
N TYR A 360 0.72 5.63 -8.63
CA TYR A 360 -0.70 5.94 -8.72
C TYR A 360 -0.94 7.43 -8.51
N ALA A 361 -1.97 7.94 -9.16
CA ALA A 361 -2.39 9.33 -9.01
C ALA A 361 -3.12 9.53 -7.68
N PRO A 362 -3.16 10.75 -7.14
CA PRO A 362 -4.00 11.08 -5.99
C PRO A 362 -5.46 10.71 -6.27
N ILE A 363 -6.14 10.14 -5.27
CA ILE A 363 -7.53 9.69 -5.40
C ILE A 363 -8.36 10.28 -4.27
N ALA A 364 -9.39 11.07 -4.62
CA ALA A 364 -10.41 11.50 -3.67
C ALA A 364 -11.32 10.31 -3.29
N PHE A 365 -11.57 10.13 -1.99
CA PHE A 365 -12.46 9.09 -1.50
C PHE A 365 -13.93 9.41 -1.79
N ASP A 366 -14.79 8.38 -1.77
CA ASP A 366 -16.22 8.55 -2.00
C ASP A 366 -16.83 9.48 -0.94
N SER A 367 -17.47 10.55 -1.39
CA SER A 367 -18.01 11.60 -0.52
C SER A 367 -19.12 11.11 0.42
N THR A 368 -19.78 9.99 0.10
CA THR A 368 -20.80 9.38 0.95
C THR A 368 -20.13 8.64 2.10
N CYS A 369 -19.07 7.89 1.82
CA CYS A 369 -18.25 7.22 2.83
C CYS A 369 -17.58 8.25 3.77
N VAL A 370 -16.96 9.30 3.22
CA VAL A 370 -16.35 10.38 4.01
C VAL A 370 -17.36 11.01 4.95
N ARG A 371 -18.55 11.35 4.45
CA ARG A 371 -19.63 11.93 5.27
C ARG A 371 -20.09 10.96 6.36
N ALA A 372 -20.26 9.68 6.05
CA ALA A 372 -20.70 8.69 7.03
C ALA A 372 -19.70 8.51 8.20
N VAL A 373 -18.41 8.72 7.94
CA VAL A 373 -17.38 8.67 9.00
C VAL A 373 -17.31 10.00 9.77
N THR A 374 -17.68 11.13 9.14
CA THR A 374 -17.65 12.46 9.77
C THR A 374 -18.83 12.68 10.73
N GLU A 375 -20.03 12.14 10.44
CA GLU A 375 -21.27 12.26 11.24
C GLU A 375 -21.27 11.32 12.45
#